data_69d4151650f2e46ee2981b7020edd8c6
#
_entry.id   69d4151650f2e46ee2981b7020edd8c6
#
_cell.length_a   1.000
_cell.length_b   1.000
_cell.length_c   1.000
_cell.angle_alpha   90.00
_cell.angle_beta   90.00
_cell.angle_gamma   90.00
#
_symmetry.space_group_name_H-M   'P 1'
#
loop_
_entity.id
_entity.type
_entity.pdbx_description
1 polymer ?
#
loop_
_entity_poly.entity_id
_entity_poly.type
_entity_poly.pdbx_seq_one_letter_code
_entity_poly.pdbx_strand_id
1 'polypeptide(L)'
;MLKLFTKHIKGYEKDAIKSPLFIAIEAICELFLPLLMADIIDVGINGDGGMPFIWKAGLGMLALSVLSLYSGMTAAKSSSIASQGLGRNLRHEMFAKIQDFSFADIDRFSSASLITRLTNDVNTIQMTTMMCLRMLVRAPVQLLSALVVCLTMNARLTLVIAVVIPVMCLLLWLIMRACERLFTRFQQKIDALNDTVQENLIGIRVVKAFVRGDFERKKFKKSNDELRDAGLAAVMRVILISPVMMLSMYAAILGVMWFGGGFVARGELLPGELYAFFSYIVQVLMSVLMVGMCLLMLTRAVACARRVSEVLKAKPDISDSPDCVSRELPESRGRVEFKNVNFKYSASGTGDDVLHGIDLTVEPGQFVAIVGGTGTGKSTLVNLIPRFYDVTAGQVLVDGVDVRDYPLAELRNRIGMVLQTNVLFSGTVKENLLWGRADATDEELVQAAKDAQAYDFIQAMPQGFDTWLDQGGVNVSGGQKQRLCIARAMLRHPAILILDDSTSAVDSATEAEIRRSFSENLKDTTVIIIAQRISSVRYADKIVVLDDDHIAAEGTHDELMATCDIYREIYQSQQEGAIDNG
;
A
#
# COMPACT_ATOMS: atom_id res chain seq x y z
N MET A 1 -17.37 3.91 2.84
CA MET A 1 -16.63 5.15 3.14
C MET A 1 -17.12 5.82 4.43
N LEU A 2 -18.43 6.06 4.64
CA LEU A 2 -18.94 6.75 5.84
C LEU A 2 -18.55 6.04 7.15
N LYS A 3 -18.70 4.71 7.24
CA LYS A 3 -18.28 3.92 8.42
C LYS A 3 -16.76 3.99 8.66
N LEU A 4 -15.95 4.05 7.59
CA LEU A 4 -14.52 4.21 7.70
C LEU A 4 -14.16 5.60 8.25
N PHE A 5 -14.83 6.65 7.72
CA PHE A 5 -14.67 8.02 8.16
C PHE A 5 -15.02 8.18 9.66
N THR A 6 -16.23 7.75 10.07
CA THR A 6 -16.68 7.91 11.45
C THR A 6 -15.81 7.17 12.47
N LYS A 7 -15.22 6.02 12.08
CA LYS A 7 -14.34 5.25 12.96
C LYS A 7 -12.97 5.92 13.13
N HIS A 8 -12.39 6.47 12.03
CA HIS A 8 -11.00 6.93 12.02
C HIS A 8 -10.81 8.45 12.15
N ILE A 9 -11.93 9.22 12.21
CA ILE A 9 -11.88 10.67 12.47
C ILE A 9 -11.66 11.01 13.94
N LYS A 10 -11.61 10.01 14.83
CA LYS A 10 -11.43 10.19 16.26
C LYS A 10 -10.23 11.07 16.59
N GLY A 11 -10.45 12.04 17.49
CA GLY A 11 -9.49 13.07 17.86
C GLY A 11 -9.52 14.33 16.99
N TYR A 12 -10.26 14.30 15.86
CA TYR A 12 -10.39 15.41 14.92
C TYR A 12 -11.86 15.77 14.61
N GLU A 13 -12.80 15.28 15.40
CA GLU A 13 -14.25 15.47 15.21
C GLU A 13 -14.63 16.95 15.24
N LYS A 14 -14.01 17.72 16.17
CA LYS A 14 -14.25 19.17 16.29
C LYS A 14 -13.92 19.90 15.00
N ASP A 15 -12.80 19.58 14.38
CA ASP A 15 -12.38 20.20 13.11
C ASP A 15 -13.24 19.72 11.94
N ALA A 16 -13.66 18.45 11.93
CA ALA A 16 -14.56 17.91 10.94
C ALA A 16 -15.96 18.56 10.96
N ILE A 17 -16.44 19.03 12.12
CA ILE A 17 -17.71 19.76 12.27
C ILE A 17 -17.51 21.27 12.03
N LYS A 18 -16.38 21.82 12.49
CA LYS A 18 -16.06 23.22 12.36
C LYS A 18 -15.93 23.65 10.89
N SER A 19 -15.28 22.85 10.05
CA SER A 19 -15.09 23.17 8.64
C SER A 19 -16.41 23.38 7.88
N PRO A 20 -17.38 22.45 7.87
CA PRO A 20 -18.69 22.65 7.25
C PRO A 20 -19.45 23.88 7.77
N LEU A 21 -19.39 24.14 9.09
CA LEU A 21 -20.05 25.29 9.70
C LEU A 21 -19.50 26.62 9.15
N PHE A 22 -18.18 26.77 9.15
CA PHE A 22 -17.55 28.00 8.68
C PHE A 22 -17.68 28.19 7.16
N ILE A 23 -17.68 27.10 6.37
CA ILE A 23 -17.94 27.16 4.93
C ILE A 23 -19.40 27.60 4.64
N ALA A 24 -20.36 27.17 5.47
CA ALA A 24 -21.75 27.63 5.34
C ALA A 24 -21.88 29.14 5.65
N ILE A 25 -21.17 29.63 6.70
CA ILE A 25 -21.10 31.05 7.02
C ILE A 25 -20.47 31.84 5.86
N GLU A 26 -19.36 31.37 5.30
CA GLU A 26 -18.72 31.96 4.13
C GLU A 26 -19.69 32.09 2.95
N ALA A 27 -20.39 30.99 2.61
CA ALA A 27 -21.36 30.98 1.51
C ALA A 27 -22.54 31.94 1.74
N ILE A 28 -23.00 32.05 2.97
CA ILE A 28 -24.06 33.02 3.34
C ILE A 28 -23.56 34.46 3.25
N CYS A 29 -22.35 34.76 3.71
CA CYS A 29 -21.76 36.10 3.56
C CYS A 29 -21.65 36.50 2.09
N GLU A 30 -21.19 35.59 1.22
CA GLU A 30 -21.11 35.82 -0.22
C GLU A 30 -22.48 36.09 -0.87
N LEU A 31 -23.55 35.53 -0.33
CA LEU A 31 -24.92 35.74 -0.81
C LEU A 31 -25.40 37.19 -0.61
N PHE A 32 -24.99 37.85 0.51
CA PHE A 32 -25.41 39.20 0.81
C PHE A 32 -24.66 40.27 0.01
N LEU A 33 -23.50 39.96 -0.59
CA LEU A 33 -22.71 40.93 -1.35
C LEU A 33 -23.45 41.48 -2.59
N PRO A 34 -24.09 40.66 -3.44
CA PRO A 34 -24.89 41.14 -4.55
C PRO A 34 -26.13 41.95 -4.12
N LEU A 35 -26.74 41.61 -2.97
CA LEU A 35 -27.88 42.36 -2.42
C LEU A 35 -27.46 43.79 -2.01
N LEU A 36 -26.39 43.93 -1.24
CA LEU A 36 -25.86 45.21 -0.86
C LEU A 36 -25.44 46.05 -2.09
N MET A 37 -24.92 45.40 -3.13
CA MET A 37 -24.58 46.08 -4.38
C MET A 37 -25.85 46.56 -5.11
N ALA A 38 -26.92 45.77 -5.08
CA ALA A 38 -28.23 46.19 -5.60
C ALA A 38 -28.76 47.40 -4.86
N ASP A 39 -28.69 47.40 -3.51
CA ASP A 39 -29.09 48.55 -2.69
C ASP A 39 -28.25 49.81 -2.97
N ILE A 40 -26.94 49.67 -3.22
CA ILE A 40 -26.07 50.82 -3.63
C ILE A 40 -26.57 51.39 -4.94
N ILE A 41 -26.95 50.56 -5.91
CA ILE A 41 -27.44 51.03 -7.24
C ILE A 41 -28.81 51.69 -7.09
N ASP A 42 -29.75 51.00 -6.41
CA ASP A 42 -31.15 51.40 -6.39
C ASP A 42 -31.42 52.55 -5.43
N VAL A 43 -30.85 52.51 -4.19
CA VAL A 43 -31.05 53.54 -3.16
C VAL A 43 -29.97 54.59 -3.18
N GLY A 44 -28.70 54.20 -3.38
CA GLY A 44 -27.56 55.11 -3.33
C GLY A 44 -27.37 55.96 -4.54
N ILE A 45 -27.50 55.35 -5.75
CA ILE A 45 -27.26 56.05 -7.04
C ILE A 45 -28.53 56.58 -7.66
N ASN A 46 -29.57 55.73 -7.77
CA ASN A 46 -30.83 56.06 -8.43
C ASN A 46 -31.88 56.68 -7.47
N GLY A 47 -31.72 56.50 -6.16
CA GLY A 47 -32.62 57.01 -5.11
C GLY A 47 -32.05 58.20 -4.33
N ASP A 48 -32.73 58.56 -3.24
CA ASP A 48 -32.39 59.74 -2.40
C ASP A 48 -31.29 59.48 -1.37
N GLY A 49 -30.69 58.23 -1.31
CA GLY A 49 -29.69 57.83 -0.31
C GLY A 49 -28.32 58.54 -0.45
N GLY A 50 -27.93 58.88 -1.67
CA GLY A 50 -26.68 59.58 -1.98
C GLY A 50 -25.42 58.95 -1.42
N MET A 51 -24.34 59.74 -1.37
CA MET A 51 -23.01 59.32 -0.88
C MET A 51 -23.00 58.75 0.55
N PRO A 52 -23.79 59.25 1.53
CA PRO A 52 -23.80 58.67 2.88
C PRO A 52 -24.31 57.20 2.95
N PHE A 53 -25.29 56.87 2.10
CA PHE A 53 -25.79 55.48 1.99
C PHE A 53 -24.75 54.58 1.33
N ILE A 54 -24.11 55.05 0.23
CA ILE A 54 -23.06 54.31 -0.48
C ILE A 54 -21.89 53.96 0.46
N TRP A 55 -21.45 54.90 1.31
CA TRP A 55 -20.42 54.66 2.30
C TRP A 55 -20.83 53.62 3.34
N LYS A 56 -22.09 53.66 3.86
CA LYS A 56 -22.60 52.68 4.82
C LYS A 56 -22.69 51.27 4.20
N ALA A 57 -23.25 51.15 3.02
CA ALA A 57 -23.36 49.87 2.33
C ALA A 57 -21.99 49.30 1.92
N GLY A 58 -21.08 50.18 1.44
CA GLY A 58 -19.71 49.80 1.13
C GLY A 58 -18.92 49.32 2.34
N LEU A 59 -19.09 49.95 3.53
CA LEU A 59 -18.49 49.48 4.77
C LEU A 59 -19.09 48.14 5.18
N GLY A 60 -20.41 47.94 5.00
CA GLY A 60 -21.09 46.66 5.21
C GLY A 60 -20.54 45.55 4.30
N MET A 61 -20.34 45.84 3.02
CA MET A 61 -19.71 44.90 2.09
C MET A 61 -18.27 44.54 2.52
N LEU A 62 -17.49 45.51 2.95
CA LEU A 62 -16.14 45.28 3.47
C LEU A 62 -16.15 44.38 4.70
N ALA A 63 -17.04 44.64 5.65
CA ALA A 63 -17.20 43.86 6.86
C ALA A 63 -17.60 42.39 6.54
N LEU A 64 -18.57 42.18 5.63
CA LEU A 64 -18.96 40.84 5.15
C LEU A 64 -17.81 40.14 4.43
N SER A 65 -17.03 40.87 3.61
CA SER A 65 -15.87 40.26 2.92
C SER A 65 -14.78 39.84 3.90
N VAL A 66 -14.52 40.62 4.95
CA VAL A 66 -13.57 40.25 6.02
C VAL A 66 -14.08 39.02 6.80
N LEU A 67 -15.38 38.97 7.12
CA LEU A 67 -16.00 37.82 7.78
C LEU A 67 -15.94 36.57 6.91
N SER A 68 -16.22 36.71 5.62
CA SER A 68 -16.12 35.63 4.61
C SER A 68 -14.68 35.11 4.54
N LEU A 69 -13.68 35.99 4.45
CA LEU A 69 -12.26 35.63 4.43
C LEU A 69 -11.86 34.86 5.70
N TYR A 70 -12.23 35.37 6.89
CA TYR A 70 -11.94 34.70 8.15
C TYR A 70 -12.60 33.30 8.22
N SER A 71 -13.86 33.21 7.79
CA SER A 71 -14.61 31.96 7.74
C SER A 71 -13.98 30.96 6.79
N GLY A 72 -13.62 31.40 5.57
CA GLY A 72 -12.95 30.56 4.57
C GLY A 72 -11.59 30.04 5.04
N MET A 73 -10.76 30.91 5.64
CA MET A 73 -9.47 30.51 6.23
C MET A 73 -9.65 29.48 7.35
N THR A 74 -10.61 29.72 8.25
CA THR A 74 -10.90 28.80 9.36
C THR A 74 -11.40 27.45 8.85
N ALA A 75 -12.31 27.44 7.87
CA ALA A 75 -12.83 26.24 7.24
C ALA A 75 -11.71 25.45 6.53
N ALA A 76 -10.82 26.15 5.79
CA ALA A 76 -9.70 25.53 5.10
C ALA A 76 -8.71 24.88 6.09
N LYS A 77 -8.38 25.58 7.17
CA LYS A 77 -7.51 25.06 8.25
C LYS A 77 -8.14 23.83 8.89
N SER A 78 -9.39 23.91 9.31
CA SER A 78 -10.07 22.79 9.99
C SER A 78 -10.26 21.59 9.07
N SER A 79 -10.62 21.77 7.79
CA SER A 79 -10.72 20.66 6.83
C SER A 79 -9.37 19.98 6.60
N SER A 80 -8.28 20.75 6.56
CA SER A 80 -6.92 20.20 6.42
C SER A 80 -6.53 19.38 7.65
N ILE A 81 -6.74 19.91 8.86
CA ILE A 81 -6.44 19.18 10.11
C ILE A 81 -7.24 17.88 10.18
N ALA A 82 -8.55 17.92 9.93
CA ALA A 82 -9.42 16.76 9.98
C ALA A 82 -9.03 15.70 8.94
N SER A 83 -8.74 16.10 7.71
CA SER A 83 -8.36 15.17 6.63
C SER A 83 -6.98 14.55 6.85
N GLN A 84 -5.97 15.34 7.30
CA GLN A 84 -4.64 14.84 7.63
C GLN A 84 -4.69 13.89 8.84
N GLY A 85 -5.48 14.24 9.86
CA GLY A 85 -5.70 13.39 11.01
C GLY A 85 -6.35 12.05 10.66
N LEU A 86 -7.34 12.05 9.77
CA LEU A 86 -7.95 10.83 9.23
C LEU A 86 -6.90 9.97 8.52
N GLY A 87 -6.07 10.57 7.64
CA GLY A 87 -5.01 9.86 6.93
C GLY A 87 -3.98 9.24 7.88
N ARG A 88 -3.56 10.00 8.92
CA ARG A 88 -2.66 9.50 9.96
C ARG A 88 -3.24 8.27 10.66
N ASN A 89 -4.49 8.34 11.11
CA ASN A 89 -5.12 7.25 11.86
C ASN A 89 -5.31 6.01 10.98
N LEU A 90 -5.69 6.18 9.70
CA LEU A 90 -5.81 5.07 8.75
C LEU A 90 -4.46 4.38 8.52
N ARG A 91 -3.38 5.14 8.27
CA ARG A 91 -2.05 4.55 8.07
C ARG A 91 -1.57 3.81 9.31
N HIS A 92 -1.78 4.39 10.49
CA HIS A 92 -1.38 3.76 11.75
C HIS A 92 -2.10 2.42 11.96
N GLU A 93 -3.45 2.39 11.85
CA GLU A 93 -4.22 1.15 12.07
C GLU A 93 -3.92 0.11 10.98
N MET A 94 -3.76 0.54 9.71
CA MET A 94 -3.38 -0.36 8.64
C MET A 94 -1.98 -0.95 8.85
N PHE A 95 -1.00 -0.14 9.24
CA PHE A 95 0.36 -0.61 9.48
C PHE A 95 0.40 -1.59 10.64
N ALA A 96 -0.25 -1.27 11.76
CA ALA A 96 -0.39 -2.19 12.88
C ALA A 96 -1.02 -3.53 12.44
N LYS A 97 -2.09 -3.46 11.63
CA LYS A 97 -2.78 -4.65 11.13
C LYS A 97 -1.90 -5.52 10.21
N ILE A 98 -1.07 -4.87 9.37
CA ILE A 98 -0.13 -5.59 8.48
C ILE A 98 0.96 -6.32 9.29
N GLN A 99 1.37 -5.79 10.45
CA GLN A 99 2.33 -6.50 11.33
C GLN A 99 1.76 -7.79 11.92
N ASP A 100 0.42 -7.89 12.04
CA ASP A 100 -0.25 -9.11 12.52
C ASP A 100 -0.48 -10.15 11.40
N PHE A 101 -0.21 -9.82 10.14
CA PHE A 101 -0.46 -10.72 9.00
C PHE A 101 0.50 -11.91 8.99
N SER A 102 -0.04 -13.07 8.61
CA SER A 102 0.74 -14.25 8.26
C SER A 102 1.44 -14.08 6.90
N PHE A 103 2.38 -14.97 6.57
CA PHE A 103 2.97 -14.99 5.23
C PHE A 103 1.91 -15.24 4.15
N ALA A 104 0.94 -16.11 4.41
CA ALA A 104 -0.17 -16.36 3.49
C ALA A 104 -1.01 -15.08 3.21
N ASP A 105 -1.25 -14.26 4.25
CA ASP A 105 -1.92 -12.96 4.08
C ASP A 105 -1.09 -11.99 3.21
N ILE A 106 0.23 -11.93 3.45
CA ILE A 106 1.14 -11.07 2.66
C ILE A 106 1.18 -11.52 1.21
N ASP A 107 1.23 -12.81 0.95
CA ASP A 107 1.19 -13.37 -0.41
C ASP A 107 -0.15 -13.03 -1.10
N ARG A 108 -1.26 -13.16 -0.39
CA ARG A 108 -2.61 -12.83 -0.89
C ARG A 108 -2.74 -11.37 -1.30
N PHE A 109 -2.25 -10.43 -0.48
CA PHE A 109 -2.37 -9.00 -0.75
C PHE A 109 -1.24 -8.45 -1.64
N SER A 110 -0.10 -9.08 -1.71
CA SER A 110 1.20 -8.65 -2.22
C SER A 110 1.74 -7.36 -1.57
N SER A 111 3.05 -7.31 -1.33
CA SER A 111 3.72 -6.15 -0.71
C SER A 111 3.52 -4.86 -1.51
N ALA A 112 3.57 -4.93 -2.84
CA ALA A 112 3.36 -3.78 -3.73
C ALA A 112 1.94 -3.20 -3.59
N SER A 113 0.92 -4.07 -3.49
CA SER A 113 -0.47 -3.66 -3.28
C SER A 113 -0.66 -3.03 -1.89
N LEU A 114 -0.07 -3.59 -0.83
CA LEU A 114 -0.13 -3.03 0.53
C LEU A 114 0.50 -1.64 0.61
N ILE A 115 1.65 -1.43 -0.04
CA ILE A 115 2.30 -0.11 -0.15
C ILE A 115 1.36 0.88 -0.84
N THR A 116 0.77 0.50 -1.99
CA THR A 116 -0.16 1.37 -2.72
C THR A 116 -1.38 1.74 -1.88
N ARG A 117 -1.92 0.80 -1.09
CA ARG A 117 -3.06 1.03 -0.19
C ARG A 117 -2.70 1.97 0.96
N LEU A 118 -1.51 1.82 1.56
CA LEU A 118 -1.00 2.69 2.64
C LEU A 118 -0.70 4.12 2.17
N THR A 119 -0.30 4.28 0.91
CA THR A 119 0.13 5.57 0.34
C THR A 119 -0.98 6.19 -0.50
N ASN A 120 -1.14 5.74 -1.73
CA ASN A 120 -2.00 6.38 -2.74
C ASN A 120 -3.49 6.30 -2.39
N ASP A 121 -3.97 5.14 -1.90
CA ASP A 121 -5.38 4.98 -1.55
C ASP A 121 -5.76 5.83 -0.34
N VAL A 122 -4.93 5.84 0.70
CA VAL A 122 -5.15 6.71 1.88
C VAL A 122 -5.07 8.18 1.50
N ASN A 123 -4.11 8.58 0.65
CA ASN A 123 -4.03 9.96 0.14
C ASN A 123 -5.29 10.37 -0.63
N THR A 124 -5.81 9.49 -1.48
CA THR A 124 -7.05 9.74 -2.23
C THR A 124 -8.25 9.92 -1.29
N ILE A 125 -8.39 9.08 -0.27
CA ILE A 125 -9.43 9.20 0.77
C ILE A 125 -9.28 10.53 1.51
N GLN A 126 -8.08 10.88 1.92
CA GLN A 126 -7.74 12.10 2.65
C GLN A 126 -8.08 13.36 1.83
N MET A 127 -7.63 13.46 0.57
CA MET A 127 -7.91 14.59 -0.31
C MET A 127 -9.40 14.73 -0.60
N THR A 128 -10.08 13.62 -0.85
CA THR A 128 -11.54 13.62 -1.07
C THR A 128 -12.29 14.05 0.18
N THR A 129 -11.85 13.61 1.37
CA THR A 129 -12.45 14.04 2.65
C THR A 129 -12.32 15.55 2.81
N MET A 130 -11.14 16.13 2.56
CA MET A 130 -10.92 17.58 2.61
C MET A 130 -11.86 18.33 1.65
N MET A 131 -11.99 17.84 0.41
CA MET A 131 -12.89 18.44 -0.58
C MET A 131 -14.36 18.29 -0.17
N CYS A 132 -14.77 17.13 0.33
CA CYS A 132 -16.14 16.91 0.78
C CYS A 132 -16.53 17.83 1.95
N LEU A 133 -15.65 18.00 2.95
CA LEU A 133 -15.91 18.90 4.09
C LEU A 133 -16.11 20.35 3.68
N ARG A 134 -15.59 20.77 2.53
CA ARG A 134 -15.70 22.12 1.99
C ARG A 134 -16.78 22.23 0.91
N MET A 135 -16.59 21.49 -0.19
CA MET A 135 -17.37 21.68 -1.41
C MET A 135 -18.76 21.04 -1.34
N LEU A 136 -18.89 19.88 -0.68
CA LEU A 136 -20.18 19.19 -0.56
C LEU A 136 -21.16 19.97 0.34
N VAL A 137 -20.67 20.89 1.19
CA VAL A 137 -21.50 21.78 2.00
C VAL A 137 -21.70 23.11 1.31
N ARG A 138 -20.63 23.72 0.77
CA ARG A 138 -20.69 25.02 0.09
C ARG A 138 -21.67 25.01 -1.09
N ALA A 139 -21.55 24.01 -1.98
CA ALA A 139 -22.32 24.00 -3.22
C ALA A 139 -23.85 23.90 -2.99
N PRO A 140 -24.39 23.00 -2.15
CA PRO A 140 -25.83 22.99 -1.86
C PRO A 140 -26.29 24.25 -1.12
N VAL A 141 -25.52 24.76 -0.15
CA VAL A 141 -25.87 26.00 0.57
C VAL A 141 -25.95 27.16 -0.41
N GLN A 142 -24.95 27.34 -1.26
CA GLN A 142 -24.91 28.42 -2.25
C GLN A 142 -26.01 28.29 -3.31
N LEU A 143 -26.27 27.05 -3.81
CA LEU A 143 -27.34 26.78 -4.77
C LEU A 143 -28.71 27.11 -4.20
N LEU A 144 -29.02 26.55 -3.01
CA LEU A 144 -30.35 26.71 -2.39
C LEU A 144 -30.58 28.14 -1.96
N SER A 145 -29.60 28.80 -1.34
CA SER A 145 -29.74 30.18 -0.87
C SER A 145 -29.87 31.16 -2.02
N ALA A 146 -29.07 31.02 -3.10
CA ALA A 146 -29.19 31.86 -4.28
C ALA A 146 -30.55 31.67 -4.97
N LEU A 147 -31.05 30.42 -5.07
CA LEU A 147 -32.37 30.14 -5.66
C LEU A 147 -33.50 30.75 -4.81
N VAL A 148 -33.43 30.64 -3.48
CA VAL A 148 -34.42 31.25 -2.58
C VAL A 148 -34.46 32.77 -2.77
N VAL A 149 -33.29 33.43 -2.80
CA VAL A 149 -33.21 34.88 -3.01
C VAL A 149 -33.76 35.28 -4.38
N CYS A 150 -33.41 34.56 -5.44
CA CYS A 150 -33.97 34.81 -6.76
C CYS A 150 -35.52 34.68 -6.80
N LEU A 151 -36.07 33.67 -6.11
CA LEU A 151 -37.52 33.47 -6.01
C LEU A 151 -38.21 34.58 -5.23
N THR A 152 -37.60 35.12 -4.17
CA THR A 152 -38.18 36.20 -3.37
C THR A 152 -38.11 37.54 -4.10
N MET A 153 -37.09 37.77 -4.96
CA MET A 153 -36.96 38.99 -5.77
C MET A 153 -37.96 38.98 -6.94
N ASN A 154 -37.91 37.96 -7.78
CA ASN A 154 -38.86 37.83 -8.90
C ASN A 154 -38.99 36.36 -9.36
N ALA A 155 -40.12 35.72 -9.02
CA ALA A 155 -40.38 34.33 -9.36
C ALA A 155 -40.47 34.07 -10.87
N ARG A 156 -40.97 35.05 -11.66
CA ARG A 156 -41.06 34.91 -13.13
C ARG A 156 -39.69 34.92 -13.77
N LEU A 157 -38.79 35.77 -13.30
CA LEU A 157 -37.42 35.82 -13.80
C LEU A 157 -36.60 34.58 -13.40
N THR A 158 -36.90 34.00 -12.26
CA THR A 158 -36.28 32.75 -11.78
C THR A 158 -36.60 31.55 -12.69
N LEU A 159 -37.69 31.58 -13.48
CA LEU A 159 -37.98 30.55 -14.47
C LEU A 159 -36.86 30.41 -15.53
N VAL A 160 -36.15 31.48 -15.85
CA VAL A 160 -34.99 31.41 -16.76
C VAL A 160 -33.95 30.48 -16.20
N ILE A 161 -33.63 30.62 -14.92
CA ILE A 161 -32.66 29.74 -14.21
C ILE A 161 -33.18 28.31 -14.16
N ALA A 162 -34.46 28.12 -13.85
CA ALA A 162 -35.12 26.81 -13.80
C ALA A 162 -35.13 26.06 -15.13
N VAL A 163 -35.06 26.76 -16.27
CA VAL A 163 -34.93 26.15 -17.61
C VAL A 163 -33.47 25.89 -17.98
N VAL A 164 -32.56 26.83 -17.70
CA VAL A 164 -31.15 26.72 -18.10
C VAL A 164 -30.43 25.63 -17.35
N ILE A 165 -30.67 25.45 -16.03
CA ILE A 165 -29.99 24.42 -15.22
C ILE A 165 -30.25 23.00 -15.76
N PRO A 166 -31.51 22.54 -15.97
CA PRO A 166 -31.74 21.21 -16.51
C PRO A 166 -31.16 21.01 -17.92
N VAL A 167 -31.22 22.01 -18.79
CA VAL A 167 -30.62 21.96 -20.12
C VAL A 167 -29.09 21.79 -20.01
N MET A 168 -28.45 22.61 -19.19
CA MET A 168 -27.00 22.49 -18.93
C MET A 168 -26.63 21.12 -18.35
N CYS A 169 -27.37 20.65 -17.35
CA CYS A 169 -27.15 19.32 -16.76
C CYS A 169 -27.32 18.20 -17.79
N LEU A 170 -28.31 18.31 -18.68
CA LEU A 170 -28.52 17.34 -19.76
C LEU A 170 -27.35 17.34 -20.75
N LEU A 171 -26.87 18.51 -21.16
CA LEU A 171 -25.74 18.63 -22.08
C LEU A 171 -24.46 18.10 -21.45
N LEU A 172 -24.20 18.44 -20.19
CA LEU A 172 -23.07 17.91 -19.47
C LEU A 172 -23.14 16.38 -19.30
N TRP A 173 -24.31 15.84 -18.98
CA TRP A 173 -24.53 14.40 -18.87
C TRP A 173 -24.26 13.68 -20.20
N LEU A 174 -24.73 14.25 -21.34
CA LEU A 174 -24.46 13.70 -22.68
C LEU A 174 -22.96 13.67 -23.00
N ILE A 175 -22.22 14.75 -22.65
CA ILE A 175 -20.78 14.82 -22.85
C ILE A 175 -20.09 13.77 -21.96
N MET A 176 -20.43 13.69 -20.67
CA MET A 176 -19.83 12.74 -19.74
C MET A 176 -20.05 11.28 -20.17
N ARG A 177 -21.27 10.96 -20.63
CA ARG A 177 -21.57 9.62 -21.17
C ARG A 177 -20.75 9.29 -22.42
N ALA A 178 -20.54 10.27 -23.30
CA ALA A 178 -19.68 10.10 -24.47
C ALA A 178 -18.20 9.93 -24.09
N CYS A 179 -17.76 10.62 -23.02
CA CYS A 179 -16.38 10.53 -22.50
C CYS A 179 -16.07 9.16 -21.88
N GLU A 180 -17.02 8.51 -21.20
CA GLU A 180 -16.81 7.25 -20.47
C GLU A 180 -16.14 6.18 -21.34
N ARG A 181 -16.65 5.95 -22.56
CA ARG A 181 -16.09 4.96 -23.51
C ARG A 181 -14.68 5.35 -23.98
N LEU A 182 -14.44 6.65 -24.19
CA LEU A 182 -13.14 7.15 -24.65
C LEU A 182 -12.10 7.07 -23.55
N PHE A 183 -12.46 7.36 -22.30
CA PHE A 183 -11.57 7.20 -21.15
C PHE A 183 -11.23 5.74 -20.88
N THR A 184 -12.19 4.82 -21.02
CA THR A 184 -11.90 3.38 -20.91
C THR A 184 -10.88 2.94 -21.96
N ARG A 185 -11.07 3.37 -23.23
CA ARG A 185 -10.10 3.09 -24.30
C ARG A 185 -8.74 3.73 -24.05
N PHE A 186 -8.70 4.96 -23.56
CA PHE A 186 -7.47 5.65 -23.20
C PHE A 186 -6.72 4.91 -22.10
N GLN A 187 -7.44 4.44 -21.05
CA GLN A 187 -6.84 3.64 -19.98
C GLN A 187 -6.24 2.33 -20.50
N GLN A 188 -6.96 1.62 -21.39
CA GLN A 188 -6.42 0.39 -22.02
C GLN A 188 -5.13 0.65 -22.81
N LYS A 189 -4.99 1.83 -23.42
CA LYS A 189 -3.75 2.20 -24.14
C LYS A 189 -2.62 2.59 -23.19
N ILE A 190 -2.94 3.17 -22.03
CA ILE A 190 -1.95 3.38 -20.96
C ILE A 190 -1.40 2.03 -20.46
N ASP A 191 -2.31 1.08 -20.19
CA ASP A 191 -1.92 -0.24 -19.70
C ASP A 191 -1.03 -0.97 -20.73
N ALA A 192 -1.41 -0.95 -22.02
CA ALA A 192 -0.60 -1.54 -23.10
C ALA A 192 0.78 -0.86 -23.28
N LEU A 193 0.88 0.45 -23.07
CA LEU A 193 2.16 1.14 -23.07
C LEU A 193 3.01 0.73 -21.86
N ASN A 194 2.42 0.66 -20.68
CA ASN A 194 3.09 0.22 -19.46
C ASN A 194 3.64 -1.20 -19.62
N ASP A 195 2.85 -2.13 -20.17
CA ASP A 195 3.28 -3.49 -20.46
C ASP A 195 4.50 -3.50 -21.40
N THR A 196 4.45 -2.68 -22.47
CA THR A 196 5.57 -2.56 -23.43
C THR A 196 6.85 -2.04 -22.75
N VAL A 197 6.72 -1.04 -21.87
CA VAL A 197 7.86 -0.47 -21.11
C VAL A 197 8.40 -1.48 -20.12
N GLN A 198 7.53 -2.14 -19.36
CA GLN A 198 7.90 -3.13 -18.35
C GLN A 198 8.63 -4.33 -18.99
N GLU A 199 8.10 -4.88 -20.08
CA GLU A 199 8.73 -5.96 -20.84
C GLU A 199 10.14 -5.56 -21.31
N ASN A 200 10.28 -4.35 -21.87
CA ASN A 200 11.57 -3.84 -22.35
C ASN A 200 12.58 -3.65 -21.20
N LEU A 201 12.16 -3.07 -20.06
CA LEU A 201 13.03 -2.83 -18.91
C LEU A 201 13.50 -4.14 -18.26
N ILE A 202 12.60 -5.11 -18.10
CA ILE A 202 12.94 -6.44 -17.58
C ILE A 202 13.91 -7.13 -18.55
N GLY A 203 13.63 -7.08 -19.84
CA GLY A 203 14.41 -7.70 -20.90
C GLY A 203 15.56 -6.85 -21.43
N ILE A 204 15.94 -5.72 -20.81
CA ILE A 204 16.89 -4.75 -21.40
C ILE A 204 18.26 -5.36 -21.74
N ARG A 205 18.73 -6.33 -20.93
CA ARG A 205 19.98 -7.03 -21.20
C ARG A 205 19.90 -7.86 -22.49
N VAL A 206 18.77 -8.51 -22.72
CA VAL A 206 18.49 -9.29 -23.95
C VAL A 206 18.40 -8.34 -25.14
N VAL A 207 17.66 -7.24 -25.04
CA VAL A 207 17.55 -6.22 -26.09
C VAL A 207 18.93 -5.70 -26.51
N LYS A 208 19.82 -5.44 -25.53
CA LYS A 208 21.20 -4.99 -25.80
C LYS A 208 22.08 -6.10 -26.38
N ALA A 209 22.00 -7.32 -25.84
CA ALA A 209 22.79 -8.45 -26.29
C ALA A 209 22.48 -8.82 -27.74
N PHE A 210 21.24 -8.74 -28.16
CA PHE A 210 20.79 -9.05 -29.52
C PHE A 210 20.67 -7.82 -30.44
N VAL A 211 21.14 -6.64 -30.00
CA VAL A 211 21.11 -5.38 -30.77
C VAL A 211 19.71 -5.03 -31.31
N ARG A 212 18.66 -5.33 -30.56
CA ARG A 212 17.27 -5.12 -30.98
C ARG A 212 16.69 -3.76 -30.56
N GLY A 213 17.50 -2.79 -30.21
CA GLY A 213 17.05 -1.47 -29.76
C GLY A 213 16.13 -0.74 -30.75
N ASP A 214 16.40 -0.84 -32.06
CA ASP A 214 15.55 -0.19 -33.08
C ASP A 214 14.18 -0.86 -33.24
N PHE A 215 14.11 -2.17 -33.04
CA PHE A 215 12.84 -2.89 -33.02
C PHE A 215 11.98 -2.42 -31.83
N GLU A 216 12.57 -2.35 -30.64
CA GLU A 216 11.88 -1.90 -29.43
C GLU A 216 11.45 -0.42 -29.51
N ARG A 217 12.27 0.46 -30.10
CA ARG A 217 11.90 1.85 -30.39
C ARG A 217 10.66 1.94 -31.29
N LYS A 218 10.58 1.11 -32.33
CA LYS A 218 9.42 1.06 -33.24
C LYS A 218 8.17 0.54 -32.50
N LYS A 219 8.32 -0.51 -31.68
CA LYS A 219 7.24 -1.07 -30.85
C LYS A 219 6.70 -0.02 -29.88
N PHE A 220 7.60 0.65 -29.14
CA PHE A 220 7.23 1.73 -28.22
C PHE A 220 6.56 2.90 -28.96
N LYS A 221 7.13 3.35 -30.08
CA LYS A 221 6.55 4.44 -30.88
C LYS A 221 5.12 4.14 -31.28
N LYS A 222 4.83 2.91 -31.76
CA LYS A 222 3.46 2.50 -32.12
C LYS A 222 2.51 2.59 -30.94
N SER A 223 2.86 2.01 -29.78
CA SER A 223 2.03 2.06 -28.57
C SER A 223 1.82 3.49 -28.08
N ASN A 224 2.87 4.33 -28.14
CA ASN A 224 2.83 5.73 -27.76
C ASN A 224 1.96 6.58 -28.71
N ASP A 225 2.03 6.34 -30.01
CA ASP A 225 1.17 7.01 -31.00
C ASP A 225 -0.31 6.61 -30.80
N GLU A 226 -0.59 5.34 -30.55
CA GLU A 226 -1.94 4.86 -30.23
C GLU A 226 -2.49 5.47 -28.93
N LEU A 227 -1.64 5.63 -27.91
CA LEU A 227 -1.99 6.30 -26.65
C LEU A 227 -2.29 7.79 -26.90
N ARG A 228 -1.44 8.48 -27.67
CA ARG A 228 -1.67 9.88 -28.07
C ARG A 228 -3.03 10.04 -28.76
N ASP A 229 -3.35 9.19 -29.72
CA ASP A 229 -4.58 9.31 -30.50
C ASP A 229 -5.83 9.04 -29.64
N ALA A 230 -5.77 8.03 -28.75
CA ALA A 230 -6.81 7.76 -27.78
C ALA A 230 -6.97 8.92 -26.77
N GLY A 231 -5.85 9.50 -26.31
CA GLY A 231 -5.82 10.66 -25.42
C GLY A 231 -6.41 11.89 -26.06
N LEU A 232 -6.02 12.20 -27.29
CA LEU A 232 -6.60 13.32 -28.05
C LEU A 232 -8.11 13.16 -28.24
N ALA A 233 -8.59 11.95 -28.60
CA ALA A 233 -10.02 11.69 -28.73
C ALA A 233 -10.79 11.90 -27.42
N ALA A 234 -10.23 11.53 -26.29
CA ALA A 234 -10.82 11.73 -24.96
C ALA A 234 -10.83 13.23 -24.58
N VAL A 235 -9.67 13.90 -24.70
CA VAL A 235 -9.51 15.32 -24.31
C VAL A 235 -10.38 16.24 -25.17
N MET A 236 -10.48 16.00 -26.48
CA MET A 236 -11.31 16.79 -27.38
C MET A 236 -12.81 16.76 -27.00
N ARG A 237 -13.28 15.70 -26.35
CA ARG A 237 -14.66 15.66 -25.82
C ARG A 237 -14.77 16.41 -24.49
N VAL A 238 -13.77 16.29 -23.63
CA VAL A 238 -13.75 17.02 -22.34
C VAL A 238 -13.68 18.54 -22.55
N ILE A 239 -12.92 19.00 -23.54
CA ILE A 239 -12.82 20.43 -23.90
C ILE A 239 -14.21 21.05 -24.18
N LEU A 240 -15.17 20.27 -24.68
CA LEU A 240 -16.53 20.76 -24.94
C LEU A 240 -17.29 21.16 -23.65
N ILE A 241 -16.87 20.73 -22.48
CA ILE A 241 -17.48 21.10 -21.21
C ILE A 241 -17.42 22.62 -21.01
N SER A 242 -16.26 23.24 -21.24
CA SER A 242 -16.09 24.69 -21.05
C SER A 242 -16.95 25.55 -21.99
N PRO A 243 -16.99 25.33 -23.33
CA PRO A 243 -17.89 26.04 -24.21
C PRO A 243 -19.37 25.85 -23.88
N VAL A 244 -19.79 24.63 -23.53
CA VAL A 244 -21.19 24.37 -23.13
C VAL A 244 -21.56 25.13 -21.86
N MET A 245 -20.66 25.19 -20.89
CA MET A 245 -20.83 25.98 -19.68
C MET A 245 -20.94 27.48 -19.98
N MET A 246 -20.01 28.02 -20.78
CA MET A 246 -20.04 29.42 -21.19
C MET A 246 -21.32 29.76 -21.97
N LEU A 247 -21.70 28.90 -22.90
CA LEU A 247 -22.94 29.06 -23.68
C LEU A 247 -24.17 29.10 -22.76
N SER A 248 -24.25 28.16 -21.81
CA SER A 248 -25.34 28.09 -20.83
C SER A 248 -25.39 29.34 -19.94
N MET A 249 -24.21 29.81 -19.50
CA MET A 249 -24.10 31.03 -18.68
C MET A 249 -24.54 32.26 -19.46
N TYR A 250 -24.03 32.47 -20.68
CA TYR A 250 -24.41 33.64 -21.48
C TYR A 250 -25.87 33.56 -21.96
N ALA A 251 -26.39 32.37 -22.26
CA ALA A 251 -27.81 32.20 -22.57
C ALA A 251 -28.69 32.57 -21.36
N ALA A 252 -28.31 32.20 -20.16
CA ALA A 252 -29.01 32.60 -18.94
C ALA A 252 -28.94 34.14 -18.73
N ILE A 253 -27.74 34.73 -18.87
CA ILE A 253 -27.55 36.19 -18.76
C ILE A 253 -28.40 36.93 -19.80
N LEU A 254 -28.34 36.52 -21.06
CA LEU A 254 -29.16 37.13 -22.14
C LEU A 254 -30.65 36.98 -21.87
N GLY A 255 -31.11 35.81 -21.41
CA GLY A 255 -32.49 35.58 -21.00
C GLY A 255 -32.93 36.52 -19.88
N VAL A 256 -32.11 36.65 -18.84
CA VAL A 256 -32.40 37.57 -17.72
C VAL A 256 -32.34 39.03 -18.15
N MET A 257 -31.41 39.42 -19.05
CA MET A 257 -31.39 40.77 -19.63
C MET A 257 -32.64 41.09 -20.44
N TRP A 258 -33.06 40.15 -21.30
CA TRP A 258 -34.21 40.35 -22.17
C TRP A 258 -35.51 40.45 -21.38
N PHE A 259 -35.79 39.49 -20.50
CA PHE A 259 -37.03 39.49 -19.72
C PHE A 259 -36.96 40.48 -18.56
N GLY A 260 -35.82 40.54 -17.84
CA GLY A 260 -35.60 41.45 -16.72
C GLY A 260 -35.57 42.91 -17.13
N GLY A 261 -34.96 43.26 -18.27
CA GLY A 261 -35.01 44.60 -18.82
C GLY A 261 -36.44 45.03 -19.14
N GLY A 262 -37.30 44.11 -19.62
CA GLY A 262 -38.74 44.37 -19.81
C GLY A 262 -39.46 44.60 -18.46
N PHE A 263 -39.11 43.92 -17.38
CA PHE A 263 -39.66 44.17 -16.04
C PHE A 263 -39.17 45.50 -15.45
N VAL A 264 -37.88 45.88 -15.67
CA VAL A 264 -37.37 47.16 -15.25
C VAL A 264 -38.08 48.33 -15.99
N ALA A 265 -38.28 48.18 -17.30
CA ALA A 265 -38.99 49.21 -18.10
C ALA A 265 -40.45 49.41 -17.66
N ARG A 266 -41.08 48.39 -17.05
CA ARG A 266 -42.43 48.47 -16.50
C ARG A 266 -42.47 48.90 -15.02
N GLY A 267 -41.31 49.09 -14.37
CA GLY A 267 -41.22 49.38 -12.94
C GLY A 267 -41.53 48.20 -12.02
N GLU A 268 -41.55 46.98 -12.55
CA GLU A 268 -41.80 45.74 -11.80
C GLU A 268 -40.52 45.19 -11.13
N LEU A 269 -39.34 45.67 -11.52
CA LEU A 269 -38.02 45.28 -10.99
C LEU A 269 -37.11 46.52 -10.95
N LEU A 270 -36.23 46.60 -9.96
CA LEU A 270 -35.22 47.65 -9.86
C LEU A 270 -33.94 47.29 -10.66
N PRO A 271 -33.18 48.27 -11.19
CA PRO A 271 -31.93 48.03 -11.92
C PRO A 271 -30.87 47.28 -11.09
N GLY A 272 -30.74 47.58 -9.80
CA GLY A 272 -29.82 46.88 -8.89
C GLY A 272 -30.23 45.45 -8.62
N GLU A 273 -31.55 45.16 -8.50
CA GLU A 273 -32.07 43.82 -8.38
C GLU A 273 -31.71 42.98 -9.64
N LEU A 274 -31.81 43.56 -10.84
CA LEU A 274 -31.40 42.90 -12.07
C LEU A 274 -29.89 42.55 -12.04
N TYR A 275 -29.03 43.42 -11.52
CA TYR A 275 -27.61 43.16 -11.33
C TYR A 275 -27.38 41.99 -10.35
N ALA A 276 -28.12 41.95 -9.23
CA ALA A 276 -28.02 40.85 -8.30
C ALA A 276 -28.37 39.50 -8.94
N PHE A 277 -29.41 39.48 -9.80
CA PHE A 277 -29.74 38.27 -10.57
C PHE A 277 -28.59 37.75 -11.42
N PHE A 278 -27.79 38.60 -12.08
CA PHE A 278 -26.63 38.16 -12.84
C PHE A 278 -25.61 37.46 -11.95
N SER A 279 -25.33 38.04 -10.76
CA SER A 279 -24.39 37.47 -9.81
C SER A 279 -24.85 36.09 -9.32
N TYR A 280 -26.16 35.94 -9.02
CA TYR A 280 -26.72 34.68 -8.57
C TYR A 280 -26.75 33.61 -9.65
N ILE A 281 -27.00 33.96 -10.92
CA ILE A 281 -26.92 33.00 -12.04
C ILE A 281 -25.54 32.38 -12.11
N VAL A 282 -24.47 33.20 -12.04
CA VAL A 282 -23.10 32.72 -12.05
C VAL A 282 -22.81 31.79 -10.86
N GLN A 283 -23.25 32.18 -9.65
CA GLN A 283 -23.09 31.38 -8.44
C GLN A 283 -23.80 30.03 -8.54
N VAL A 284 -25.05 30.01 -9.03
CA VAL A 284 -25.85 28.78 -9.20
C VAL A 284 -25.18 27.83 -10.19
N LEU A 285 -24.77 28.34 -11.36
CA LEU A 285 -24.13 27.51 -12.39
C LEU A 285 -22.79 26.94 -11.91
N MET A 286 -21.98 27.74 -11.22
CA MET A 286 -20.72 27.27 -10.62
C MET A 286 -20.95 26.24 -9.50
N SER A 287 -22.00 26.39 -8.70
CA SER A 287 -22.36 25.41 -7.66
C SER A 287 -22.73 24.04 -8.25
N VAL A 288 -23.45 24.01 -9.36
CA VAL A 288 -23.79 22.75 -10.06
C VAL A 288 -22.52 22.03 -10.54
N LEU A 289 -21.57 22.77 -11.13
CA LEU A 289 -20.27 22.20 -11.51
C LEU A 289 -19.51 21.61 -10.32
N MET A 290 -19.48 22.35 -9.21
CA MET A 290 -18.78 21.94 -8.01
C MET A 290 -19.35 20.62 -7.45
N VAL A 291 -20.69 20.45 -7.45
CA VAL A 291 -21.34 19.18 -7.10
C VAL A 291 -20.87 18.05 -8.02
N GLY A 292 -20.87 18.29 -9.33
CA GLY A 292 -20.42 17.28 -10.32
C GLY A 292 -18.98 16.82 -10.08
N MET A 293 -18.05 17.76 -9.87
CA MET A 293 -16.66 17.42 -9.56
C MET A 293 -16.51 16.63 -8.24
N CYS A 294 -17.26 17.02 -7.22
CA CYS A 294 -17.25 16.34 -5.93
C CYS A 294 -17.75 14.89 -6.04
N LEU A 295 -18.79 14.63 -6.80
CA LEU A 295 -19.31 13.28 -7.05
C LEU A 295 -18.28 12.39 -7.77
N LEU A 296 -17.56 12.91 -8.76
CA LEU A 296 -16.50 12.18 -9.45
C LEU A 296 -15.35 11.79 -8.51
N MET A 297 -14.93 12.71 -7.62
CA MET A 297 -13.89 12.41 -6.62
C MET A 297 -14.38 11.40 -5.58
N LEU A 298 -15.65 11.50 -5.18
CA LEU A 298 -16.25 10.59 -4.21
C LEU A 298 -16.29 9.15 -4.74
N THR A 299 -16.59 8.92 -6.02
CA THR A 299 -16.58 7.57 -6.60
C THR A 299 -15.21 6.92 -6.55
N ARG A 300 -14.14 7.66 -6.86
CA ARG A 300 -12.75 7.18 -6.73
C ARG A 300 -12.40 6.86 -5.29
N ALA A 301 -12.74 7.75 -4.35
CA ALA A 301 -12.45 7.55 -2.94
C ALA A 301 -13.21 6.35 -2.35
N VAL A 302 -14.42 6.05 -2.82
CA VAL A 302 -15.17 4.86 -2.41
C VAL A 302 -14.44 3.58 -2.83
N ALA A 303 -13.88 3.52 -4.04
CA ALA A 303 -13.07 2.39 -4.48
C ALA A 303 -11.82 2.20 -3.62
N CYS A 304 -11.07 3.29 -3.35
CA CYS A 304 -9.91 3.26 -2.45
C CYS A 304 -10.29 2.85 -1.02
N ALA A 305 -11.39 3.39 -0.49
CA ALA A 305 -11.90 3.04 0.83
C ALA A 305 -12.31 1.57 0.95
N ARG A 306 -12.78 0.96 -0.14
CA ARG A 306 -13.07 -0.49 -0.19
C ARG A 306 -11.79 -1.30 -0.03
N ARG A 307 -10.72 -0.99 -0.81
CA ARG A 307 -9.42 -1.67 -0.72
C ARG A 307 -8.75 -1.52 0.65
N VAL A 308 -8.79 -0.31 1.23
CA VAL A 308 -8.31 -0.05 2.59
C VAL A 308 -9.12 -0.85 3.62
N SER A 309 -10.46 -0.90 3.46
CA SER A 309 -11.35 -1.66 4.35
C SER A 309 -11.14 -3.17 4.26
N GLU A 310 -10.71 -3.71 3.12
CA GLU A 310 -10.33 -5.11 2.96
C GLU A 310 -9.16 -5.47 3.88
N VAL A 311 -8.10 -4.66 3.90
CA VAL A 311 -6.94 -4.85 4.79
C VAL A 311 -7.34 -4.75 6.26
N LEU A 312 -8.08 -3.69 6.64
CA LEU A 312 -8.50 -3.46 8.03
C LEU A 312 -9.44 -4.54 8.57
N LYS A 313 -10.20 -5.21 7.70
CA LYS A 313 -11.13 -6.29 8.07
C LYS A 313 -10.52 -7.68 7.96
N ALA A 314 -9.40 -7.82 7.29
CA ALA A 314 -8.75 -9.11 7.17
C ALA A 314 -8.43 -9.64 8.56
N LYS A 315 -8.80 -10.88 8.81
CA LYS A 315 -8.39 -11.62 10.00
C LYS A 315 -7.12 -12.35 9.63
N PRO A 316 -6.03 -12.22 10.42
CA PRO A 316 -4.85 -13.05 10.20
C PRO A 316 -5.23 -14.53 10.18
N ASP A 317 -4.73 -15.27 9.20
CA ASP A 317 -4.99 -16.71 9.10
C ASP A 317 -4.34 -17.46 10.28
N ILE A 318 -3.22 -16.92 10.79
CA ILE A 318 -2.51 -17.44 11.94
C ILE A 318 -2.57 -16.40 13.06
N SER A 319 -3.05 -16.84 14.22
CA SER A 319 -3.10 -16.04 15.45
C SER A 319 -2.97 -16.97 16.67
N ASP A 320 -2.60 -16.36 17.79
CA ASP A 320 -2.56 -17.10 19.06
C ASP A 320 -3.97 -17.56 19.46
N SER A 321 -4.10 -18.83 19.83
CA SER A 321 -5.33 -19.35 20.45
C SER A 321 -5.45 -18.83 21.88
N PRO A 322 -6.66 -18.50 22.37
CA PRO A 322 -6.86 -18.12 23.78
C PRO A 322 -6.31 -19.17 24.78
N ASP A 323 -6.29 -20.44 24.39
CA ASP A 323 -5.89 -21.55 25.24
C ASP A 323 -4.35 -21.73 25.30
N CYS A 324 -3.58 -21.17 24.34
CA CYS A 324 -2.12 -21.32 24.32
C CYS A 324 -1.42 -20.44 25.38
N VAL A 325 -2.05 -19.36 25.81
CA VAL A 325 -1.47 -18.39 26.77
C VAL A 325 -1.34 -18.98 28.19
N SER A 326 -2.13 -19.99 28.55
CA SER A 326 -2.20 -20.57 29.89
C SER A 326 -1.44 -21.89 30.05
N ARG A 327 -0.78 -22.39 28.99
CA ARG A 327 -0.10 -23.67 29.00
C ARG A 327 1.33 -23.54 29.52
N GLU A 328 1.72 -24.40 30.46
CA GLU A 328 3.14 -24.58 30.82
C GLU A 328 3.88 -25.20 29.63
N LEU A 329 4.85 -24.46 29.09
CA LEU A 329 5.66 -24.92 27.98
C LEU A 329 6.82 -25.79 28.48
N PRO A 330 7.19 -26.84 27.74
CA PRO A 330 8.35 -27.64 28.08
C PRO A 330 9.65 -26.83 27.98
N GLU A 331 10.71 -27.35 28.61
CA GLU A 331 12.06 -26.84 28.43
C GLU A 331 12.42 -26.81 26.93
N SER A 332 13.08 -25.76 26.48
CA SER A 332 13.48 -25.60 25.10
C SER A 332 14.69 -26.46 24.78
N ARG A 333 14.47 -27.65 24.23
CA ARG A 333 15.52 -28.62 23.88
C ARG A 333 15.78 -28.71 22.38
N GLY A 334 14.84 -28.25 21.56
CA GLY A 334 14.97 -28.20 20.11
C GLY A 334 14.60 -29.49 19.39
N ARG A 335 13.75 -30.36 19.96
CA ARG A 335 13.19 -31.51 19.26
C ARG A 335 12.11 -31.08 18.29
N VAL A 336 12.17 -31.55 17.03
CA VAL A 336 11.16 -31.29 16.00
C VAL A 336 10.58 -32.61 15.48
N GLU A 337 9.26 -32.71 15.43
CA GLU A 337 8.57 -33.88 14.88
C GLU A 337 7.50 -33.45 13.87
N PHE A 338 7.51 -34.07 12.70
CA PHE A 338 6.42 -34.04 11.71
C PHE A 338 5.68 -35.37 11.78
N LYS A 339 4.35 -35.31 11.91
CA LYS A 339 3.49 -36.51 12.00
C LYS A 339 2.43 -36.46 10.93
N ASN A 340 2.60 -37.29 9.88
CA ASN A 340 1.71 -37.39 8.73
C ASN A 340 1.29 -36.02 8.17
N VAL A 341 2.27 -35.18 7.92
CA VAL A 341 2.05 -33.77 7.54
C VAL A 341 1.75 -33.67 6.04
N ASN A 342 0.61 -33.04 5.72
CA ASN A 342 0.28 -32.61 4.37
C ASN A 342 0.21 -31.06 4.34
N PHE A 343 0.67 -30.49 3.25
CA PHE A 343 0.63 -29.05 3.07
C PHE A 343 0.46 -28.63 1.60
N LYS A 344 -0.40 -27.61 1.40
CA LYS A 344 -0.54 -26.89 0.14
C LYS A 344 -0.72 -25.39 0.38
N TYR A 345 -0.25 -24.57 -0.55
CA TYR A 345 -0.49 -23.13 -0.51
C TYR A 345 -1.92 -22.82 -0.92
N SER A 346 -2.71 -22.26 0.00
CA SER A 346 -4.15 -22.00 -0.20
C SER A 346 -4.47 -20.91 -1.22
N ALA A 347 -3.50 -20.12 -1.66
CA ALA A 347 -3.69 -19.00 -2.58
C ALA A 347 -4.18 -19.44 -3.99
N SER A 348 -4.02 -20.68 -4.37
CA SER A 348 -4.39 -21.21 -5.69
C SER A 348 -5.59 -22.17 -5.72
N GLY A 349 -6.09 -22.63 -4.58
CA GLY A 349 -7.32 -23.45 -4.45
C GLY A 349 -7.42 -24.73 -5.29
N THR A 350 -6.53 -24.93 -6.25
CA THR A 350 -6.54 -25.99 -7.28
C THR A 350 -5.17 -26.65 -7.46
N GLY A 351 -4.20 -26.40 -6.57
CA GLY A 351 -2.85 -26.98 -6.64
C GLY A 351 -2.77 -28.36 -5.99
N ASP A 352 -1.87 -29.17 -6.50
CA ASP A 352 -1.42 -30.41 -5.86
C ASP A 352 -0.78 -30.12 -4.50
N ASP A 353 -0.76 -31.10 -3.60
CA ASP A 353 -0.06 -30.99 -2.32
C ASP A 353 1.44 -30.77 -2.58
N VAL A 354 2.04 -29.82 -1.85
CA VAL A 354 3.49 -29.54 -1.92
C VAL A 354 4.27 -30.47 -0.99
N LEU A 355 3.61 -30.92 0.09
CA LEU A 355 4.11 -31.95 1.00
C LEU A 355 3.00 -32.93 1.28
N HIS A 356 3.29 -34.23 1.18
CA HIS A 356 2.33 -35.30 1.38
C HIS A 356 2.88 -36.38 2.30
N GLY A 357 2.16 -36.69 3.41
CA GLY A 357 2.48 -37.75 4.32
C GLY A 357 3.88 -37.67 4.94
N ILE A 358 4.33 -36.48 5.28
CA ILE A 358 5.67 -36.27 5.84
C ILE A 358 5.71 -36.73 7.29
N ASP A 359 6.56 -37.73 7.55
CA ASP A 359 6.94 -38.20 8.88
C ASP A 359 8.45 -38.00 9.06
N LEU A 360 8.85 -37.14 10.01
CA LEU A 360 10.26 -36.81 10.29
C LEU A 360 10.44 -36.51 11.75
N THR A 361 11.48 -37.07 12.35
CA THR A 361 11.93 -36.70 13.72
C THR A 361 13.35 -36.20 13.69
N VAL A 362 13.55 -35.02 14.27
CA VAL A 362 14.84 -34.39 14.51
C VAL A 362 15.07 -34.34 16.01
N GLU A 363 16.14 -34.98 16.49
CA GLU A 363 16.46 -35.03 17.92
C GLU A 363 17.20 -33.76 18.38
N PRO A 364 17.12 -33.41 19.68
CA PRO A 364 17.84 -32.27 20.24
C PRO A 364 19.35 -32.31 19.96
N GLY A 365 19.91 -31.18 19.53
CA GLY A 365 21.33 -31.03 19.21
C GLY A 365 21.79 -31.71 17.92
N GLN A 366 20.88 -32.33 17.15
CA GLN A 366 21.21 -33.02 15.91
C GLN A 366 21.44 -32.02 14.77
N PHE A 367 22.42 -32.29 13.94
CA PHE A 367 22.66 -31.57 12.67
C PHE A 367 21.98 -32.32 11.52
N VAL A 368 20.87 -31.78 11.03
CA VAL A 368 20.05 -32.39 9.97
C VAL A 368 20.15 -31.60 8.68
N ALA A 369 20.42 -32.29 7.58
CA ALA A 369 20.44 -31.70 6.25
C ALA A 369 19.22 -32.16 5.42
N ILE A 370 18.60 -31.22 4.70
CA ILE A 370 17.51 -31.51 3.77
C ILE A 370 18.02 -31.27 2.37
N VAL A 371 17.96 -32.30 1.52
CA VAL A 371 18.41 -32.27 0.12
C VAL A 371 17.29 -32.73 -0.81
N GLY A 372 17.40 -32.41 -2.09
CA GLY A 372 16.40 -32.79 -3.11
C GLY A 372 16.39 -31.83 -4.29
N GLY A 373 15.63 -32.13 -5.32
CA GLY A 373 15.48 -31.32 -6.52
C GLY A 373 14.93 -29.93 -6.26
N THR A 374 14.99 -29.04 -7.24
CA THR A 374 14.34 -27.72 -7.17
C THR A 374 12.82 -27.89 -7.18
N GLY A 375 12.12 -27.27 -6.25
CA GLY A 375 10.66 -27.32 -6.18
C GLY A 375 10.07 -28.46 -5.33
N THR A 376 10.89 -29.35 -4.75
CA THR A 376 10.44 -30.49 -3.91
C THR A 376 9.93 -30.13 -2.51
N GLY A 377 9.63 -28.87 -2.21
CA GLY A 377 9.03 -28.47 -0.92
C GLY A 377 10.01 -28.28 0.24
N LYS A 378 11.36 -28.27 0.05
CA LYS A 378 12.35 -28.13 1.13
C LYS A 378 12.13 -26.89 2.00
N SER A 379 12.06 -25.70 1.39
CA SER A 379 11.81 -24.45 2.11
C SER A 379 10.41 -24.45 2.74
N THR A 380 9.43 -25.07 2.10
CA THR A 380 8.09 -25.22 2.65
C THR A 380 8.12 -26.02 3.96
N LEU A 381 8.84 -27.16 3.98
CA LEU A 381 8.97 -28.01 5.17
C LEU A 381 9.51 -27.22 6.36
N VAL A 382 10.61 -26.50 6.21
CA VAL A 382 11.22 -25.75 7.32
C VAL A 382 10.39 -24.53 7.74
N ASN A 383 9.59 -23.94 6.83
CA ASN A 383 8.71 -22.81 7.14
C ASN A 383 7.51 -23.20 8.03
N LEU A 384 7.18 -24.49 8.11
CA LEU A 384 6.15 -24.98 9.02
C LEU A 384 6.60 -25.00 10.48
N ILE A 385 7.90 -25.12 10.75
CA ILE A 385 8.45 -25.17 12.11
C ILE A 385 8.20 -23.87 12.90
N PRO A 386 8.52 -22.65 12.36
CA PRO A 386 8.21 -21.38 13.03
C PRO A 386 6.74 -20.96 12.85
N ARG A 387 5.90 -21.86 12.32
CA ARG A 387 4.49 -21.62 12.01
C ARG A 387 4.32 -20.36 11.16
N PHE A 388 5.02 -20.29 10.03
CA PHE A 388 4.76 -19.25 9.01
C PHE A 388 3.52 -19.60 8.19
N TYR A 389 3.21 -20.90 8.11
CA TYR A 389 2.01 -21.49 7.55
C TYR A 389 1.51 -22.60 8.48
N ASP A 390 0.20 -22.82 8.52
CA ASP A 390 -0.40 -23.97 9.20
C ASP A 390 -0.52 -25.16 8.24
N VAL A 391 -0.30 -26.38 8.73
CA VAL A 391 -0.43 -27.60 7.96
C VAL A 391 -1.89 -27.84 7.51
N THR A 392 -2.07 -28.45 6.34
CA THR A 392 -3.39 -28.83 5.84
C THR A 392 -3.93 -30.07 6.58
N ALA A 393 -3.06 -31.02 6.90
CA ALA A 393 -3.36 -32.19 7.72
C ALA A 393 -2.10 -32.62 8.48
N GLY A 394 -2.25 -33.41 9.55
CA GLY A 394 -1.15 -33.81 10.40
C GLY A 394 -0.78 -32.77 11.45
N GLN A 395 0.42 -32.92 12.03
CA GLN A 395 0.91 -32.09 13.12
C GLN A 395 2.41 -31.85 12.99
N VAL A 396 2.85 -30.63 13.32
CA VAL A 396 4.26 -30.30 13.55
C VAL A 396 4.42 -30.02 15.03
N LEU A 397 5.34 -30.74 15.69
CA LEU A 397 5.58 -30.62 17.11
C LEU A 397 6.98 -30.05 17.35
N VAL A 398 7.09 -29.12 18.28
CA VAL A 398 8.36 -28.62 18.82
C VAL A 398 8.38 -28.97 20.30
N ASP A 399 9.41 -29.69 20.74
CA ASP A 399 9.54 -30.20 22.11
C ASP A 399 8.27 -30.94 22.60
N GLY A 400 7.62 -31.69 21.68
CA GLY A 400 6.44 -32.49 21.97
C GLY A 400 5.11 -31.74 22.02
N VAL A 401 5.11 -30.44 21.77
CA VAL A 401 3.90 -29.59 21.72
C VAL A 401 3.65 -29.14 20.28
N ASP A 402 2.39 -29.23 19.82
CA ASP A 402 1.99 -28.78 18.49
C ASP A 402 2.28 -27.27 18.33
N VAL A 403 2.86 -26.88 17.20
CA VAL A 403 3.19 -25.47 16.92
C VAL A 403 1.95 -24.56 16.97
N ARG A 404 0.76 -25.11 16.78
CA ARG A 404 -0.52 -24.39 16.86
C ARG A 404 -0.95 -24.08 18.30
N ASP A 405 -0.39 -24.80 19.27
CA ASP A 405 -0.67 -24.65 20.69
C ASP A 405 0.37 -23.73 21.40
N TYR A 406 1.38 -23.27 20.68
CA TYR A 406 2.33 -22.28 21.20
C TYR A 406 1.82 -20.85 21.02
N PRO A 407 2.11 -19.93 21.98
CA PRO A 407 2.16 -18.51 21.68
C PRO A 407 3.23 -18.27 20.59
N LEU A 408 2.86 -17.57 19.51
CA LEU A 408 3.75 -17.37 18.34
C LEU A 408 5.09 -16.72 18.71
N ALA A 409 5.08 -15.78 19.67
CA ALA A 409 6.30 -15.13 20.15
C ALA A 409 7.23 -16.13 20.82
N GLU A 410 6.70 -17.02 21.67
CA GLU A 410 7.48 -18.03 22.39
C GLU A 410 8.06 -19.08 21.45
N LEU A 411 7.25 -19.58 20.50
CA LEU A 411 7.72 -20.51 19.48
C LEU A 411 8.87 -19.92 18.66
N ARG A 412 8.65 -18.71 18.12
CA ARG A 412 9.64 -18.03 17.29
C ARG A 412 10.86 -17.55 18.07
N ASN A 413 10.76 -17.36 19.40
CA ASN A 413 11.90 -17.07 20.25
C ASN A 413 12.84 -18.26 20.41
N ARG A 414 12.35 -19.49 20.30
CA ARG A 414 13.16 -20.74 20.35
C ARG A 414 13.89 -21.03 19.04
N ILE A 415 13.50 -20.34 17.94
CA ILE A 415 13.97 -20.63 16.58
C ILE A 415 14.77 -19.46 16.04
N GLY A 416 15.99 -19.71 15.62
CA GLY A 416 16.78 -18.82 14.77
C GLY A 416 16.60 -19.25 13.31
N MET A 417 16.27 -18.33 12.42
CA MET A 417 16.06 -18.66 11.02
C MET A 417 16.80 -17.71 10.10
N VAL A 418 17.53 -18.28 9.14
CA VAL A 418 18.12 -17.56 8.01
C VAL A 418 17.35 -17.97 6.77
N LEU A 419 16.63 -17.01 6.17
CA LEU A 419 15.80 -17.23 5.00
C LEU A 419 16.65 -17.29 3.72
N GLN A 420 16.17 -17.96 2.70
CA GLN A 420 16.80 -18.03 1.38
C GLN A 420 17.10 -16.63 0.80
N THR A 421 16.21 -15.67 0.97
CA THR A 421 16.45 -14.28 0.62
C THR A 421 16.98 -13.53 1.83
N ASN A 422 18.28 -13.25 1.83
CA ASN A 422 18.95 -12.53 2.89
C ASN A 422 18.61 -11.03 2.86
N VAL A 423 17.87 -10.55 3.86
CA VAL A 423 17.44 -9.16 3.96
C VAL A 423 18.16 -8.45 5.12
N LEU A 424 18.82 -7.33 4.79
CA LEU A 424 19.35 -6.38 5.76
C LEU A 424 18.53 -5.09 5.72
N PHE A 425 18.32 -4.49 6.87
CA PHE A 425 17.62 -3.23 7.01
C PHE A 425 18.59 -2.06 6.93
N SER A 426 18.11 -0.89 6.51
CA SER A 426 18.88 0.35 6.59
C SER A 426 19.22 0.65 8.04
N GLY A 427 20.48 0.89 8.32
CA GLY A 427 20.99 1.10 9.67
C GLY A 427 22.43 0.59 9.80
N THR A 428 22.99 0.61 10.99
CA THR A 428 24.36 0.11 11.21
C THR A 428 24.41 -1.43 11.19
N VAL A 429 25.60 -1.98 11.00
CA VAL A 429 25.84 -3.44 11.16
C VAL A 429 25.35 -3.88 12.54
N LYS A 430 25.71 -3.13 13.61
CA LYS A 430 25.28 -3.38 14.98
C LYS A 430 23.77 -3.46 15.12
N GLU A 431 23.04 -2.45 14.61
CA GLU A 431 21.58 -2.43 14.62
C GLU A 431 20.99 -3.65 13.90
N ASN A 432 21.57 -4.05 12.77
CA ASN A 432 21.14 -5.23 12.04
C ASN A 432 21.35 -6.54 12.80
N LEU A 433 22.43 -6.68 13.56
CA LEU A 433 22.69 -7.86 14.41
C LEU A 433 21.73 -7.88 15.62
N LEU A 434 21.47 -6.72 16.24
CA LEU A 434 20.55 -6.58 17.37
C LEU A 434 19.09 -7.00 17.08
N TRP A 435 18.72 -7.16 15.80
CA TRP A 435 17.44 -7.82 15.46
C TRP A 435 17.35 -9.27 15.96
N GLY A 436 18.48 -9.94 16.14
CA GLY A 436 18.53 -11.27 16.76
C GLY A 436 18.13 -11.21 18.24
N ARG A 437 18.76 -10.29 19.00
CA ARG A 437 18.47 -10.04 20.41
C ARG A 437 18.82 -8.58 20.76
N ALA A 438 17.79 -7.80 21.14
CA ALA A 438 17.91 -6.36 21.32
C ALA A 438 18.78 -5.93 22.52
N ASP A 439 18.91 -6.79 23.53
CA ASP A 439 19.66 -6.59 24.78
C ASP A 439 21.04 -7.25 24.77
N ALA A 440 21.52 -7.73 23.60
CA ALA A 440 22.82 -8.36 23.48
C ALA A 440 23.96 -7.38 23.79
N THR A 441 24.99 -7.85 24.52
CA THR A 441 26.19 -7.06 24.80
C THR A 441 27.09 -6.96 23.56
N ASP A 442 28.04 -6.02 23.60
CA ASP A 442 29.01 -5.86 22.51
C ASP A 442 29.95 -7.11 22.39
N GLU A 443 30.24 -7.78 23.50
CA GLU A 443 30.99 -9.02 23.49
C GLU A 443 30.24 -10.16 22.80
N GLU A 444 28.93 -10.28 23.03
CA GLU A 444 28.07 -11.27 22.37
C GLU A 444 27.94 -10.99 20.89
N LEU A 445 27.81 -9.70 20.49
CA LEU A 445 27.82 -9.29 19.08
C LEU A 445 29.13 -9.69 18.38
N VAL A 446 30.27 -9.44 19.03
CA VAL A 446 31.59 -9.82 18.50
C VAL A 446 31.70 -11.35 18.38
N GLN A 447 31.22 -12.10 19.38
CA GLN A 447 31.27 -13.56 19.35
C GLN A 447 30.38 -14.11 18.21
N ALA A 448 29.13 -13.66 18.08
CA ALA A 448 28.23 -14.07 17.00
C ALA A 448 28.82 -13.72 15.61
N ALA A 449 29.50 -12.57 15.50
CA ALA A 449 30.14 -12.19 14.25
C ALA A 449 31.36 -13.10 13.94
N LYS A 450 32.10 -13.54 14.92
CA LYS A 450 33.20 -14.52 14.77
C LYS A 450 32.65 -15.89 14.36
N ASP A 451 31.64 -16.36 15.05
CA ASP A 451 31.01 -17.65 14.79
C ASP A 451 30.43 -17.76 13.39
N ALA A 452 29.91 -16.65 12.84
CA ALA A 452 29.43 -16.55 11.47
C ALA A 452 30.50 -16.14 10.44
N GLN A 453 31.79 -16.11 10.82
CA GLN A 453 32.90 -15.66 9.98
C GLN A 453 32.69 -14.24 9.40
N ALA A 454 31.99 -13.38 10.15
CA ALA A 454 31.68 -12.02 9.74
C ALA A 454 32.61 -10.97 10.34
N TYR A 455 33.31 -11.30 11.45
CA TYR A 455 34.07 -10.36 12.23
C TYR A 455 35.17 -9.64 11.44
N ASP A 456 35.97 -10.38 10.66
CA ASP A 456 37.12 -9.82 9.96
C ASP A 456 36.71 -8.79 8.90
N PHE A 457 35.69 -9.10 8.12
CA PHE A 457 35.23 -8.12 7.12
C PHE A 457 34.51 -6.94 7.78
N ILE A 458 33.81 -7.12 8.91
CA ILE A 458 33.21 -6.02 9.67
C ILE A 458 34.33 -5.09 10.17
N GLN A 459 35.41 -5.63 10.73
CA GLN A 459 36.55 -4.82 11.18
C GLN A 459 37.28 -4.11 10.03
N ALA A 460 37.27 -4.68 8.85
CA ALA A 460 37.82 -4.05 7.64
C ALA A 460 36.94 -2.93 7.05
N MET A 461 35.69 -2.81 7.52
CA MET A 461 34.81 -1.70 7.11
C MET A 461 35.26 -0.38 7.79
N PRO A 462 34.99 0.79 7.16
CA PRO A 462 35.48 2.09 7.65
C PRO A 462 35.11 2.42 9.09
N GLN A 463 33.97 1.93 9.57
CA GLN A 463 33.44 2.20 10.92
C GLN A 463 33.13 0.90 11.70
N GLY A 464 33.65 -0.25 11.24
CA GLY A 464 33.40 -1.53 11.91
C GLY A 464 31.90 -1.83 12.07
N PHE A 465 31.46 -2.13 13.30
CA PHE A 465 30.06 -2.39 13.63
C PHE A 465 29.13 -1.19 13.45
N ASP A 466 29.65 0.03 13.44
CA ASP A 466 28.87 1.26 13.21
C ASP A 466 28.76 1.62 11.72
N THR A 467 29.33 0.81 10.84
CA THR A 467 29.20 1.01 9.39
C THR A 467 27.75 0.93 8.96
N TRP A 468 27.30 1.94 8.19
CA TRP A 468 25.94 2.03 7.67
C TRP A 468 25.70 1.03 6.54
N LEU A 469 24.60 0.31 6.61
CA LEU A 469 24.08 -0.57 5.56
C LEU A 469 22.89 0.09 4.88
N ASP A 470 22.91 0.11 3.55
CA ASP A 470 21.81 0.62 2.76
C ASP A 470 20.63 -0.37 2.72
N GLN A 471 19.46 0.10 2.30
CA GLN A 471 18.25 -0.71 2.20
C GLN A 471 18.51 -1.99 1.39
N GLY A 472 18.23 -3.14 2.00
CA GLY A 472 18.49 -4.45 1.41
C GLY A 472 19.97 -4.84 1.39
N GLY A 473 20.87 -4.07 2.01
CA GLY A 473 22.31 -4.34 2.07
C GLY A 473 22.98 -4.30 0.69
N VAL A 474 22.58 -3.35 -0.19
CA VAL A 474 23.12 -3.25 -1.56
C VAL A 474 24.60 -2.85 -1.59
N ASN A 475 25.11 -2.29 -0.52
CA ASN A 475 26.51 -1.87 -0.35
C ASN A 475 27.42 -2.96 0.26
N VAL A 476 26.93 -4.19 0.44
CA VAL A 476 27.71 -5.36 0.86
C VAL A 476 27.56 -6.51 -0.12
N SER A 477 28.55 -7.38 -0.21
CA SER A 477 28.51 -8.55 -1.11
C SER A 477 27.47 -9.59 -0.63
N GLY A 478 27.04 -10.49 -1.53
CA GLY A 478 26.09 -11.56 -1.20
C GLY A 478 26.57 -12.43 -0.03
N GLY A 479 27.83 -12.86 -0.05
CA GLY A 479 28.41 -13.66 1.03
C GLY A 479 28.55 -12.89 2.35
N GLN A 480 28.85 -11.58 2.32
CA GLN A 480 28.85 -10.73 3.53
C GLN A 480 27.46 -10.60 4.11
N LYS A 481 26.44 -10.34 3.26
CA LYS A 481 25.04 -10.27 3.63
C LYS A 481 24.57 -11.55 4.33
N GLN A 482 24.93 -12.69 3.74
CA GLN A 482 24.60 -14.01 4.23
C GLN A 482 25.18 -14.26 5.62
N ARG A 483 26.49 -13.98 5.80
CA ARG A 483 27.18 -14.11 7.10
C ARG A 483 26.61 -13.19 8.18
N LEU A 484 26.19 -11.96 7.82
CA LEU A 484 25.49 -11.08 8.76
C LEU A 484 24.12 -11.64 9.17
N CYS A 485 23.38 -12.26 8.27
CA CYS A 485 22.11 -12.92 8.60
C CYS A 485 22.31 -14.16 9.49
N ILE A 486 23.40 -14.93 9.27
CA ILE A 486 23.77 -16.05 10.15
C ILE A 486 24.14 -15.52 11.53
N ALA A 487 25.00 -14.50 11.65
CA ALA A 487 25.37 -13.88 12.93
C ALA A 487 24.13 -13.39 13.71
N ARG A 488 23.18 -12.75 13.00
CA ARG A 488 21.89 -12.32 13.58
C ARG A 488 21.11 -13.48 14.16
N ALA A 489 21.03 -14.61 13.45
CA ALA A 489 20.29 -15.78 13.90
C ALA A 489 20.99 -16.46 15.09
N MET A 490 22.32 -16.55 15.08
CA MET A 490 23.13 -17.12 16.19
C MET A 490 23.07 -16.28 17.45
N LEU A 491 23.06 -14.94 17.35
CA LEU A 491 22.97 -14.02 18.49
C LEU A 491 21.73 -14.25 19.36
N ARG A 492 20.70 -14.90 18.81
CA ARG A 492 19.49 -15.24 19.53
C ARG A 492 19.68 -16.39 20.52
N HIS A 493 20.74 -17.17 20.39
CA HIS A 493 20.96 -18.44 21.12
C HIS A 493 19.76 -19.38 21.02
N PRO A 494 19.33 -19.72 19.79
CA PRO A 494 18.12 -20.50 19.59
C PRO A 494 18.32 -21.97 19.95
N ALA A 495 17.24 -22.66 20.38
CA ALA A 495 17.25 -24.11 20.51
C ALA A 495 17.22 -24.83 19.15
N ILE A 496 16.65 -24.16 18.12
CA ILE A 496 16.59 -24.66 16.74
C ILE A 496 17.13 -23.58 15.82
N LEU A 497 18.17 -23.88 15.04
CA LEU A 497 18.69 -23.01 13.99
C LEU A 497 18.35 -23.58 12.61
N ILE A 498 17.61 -22.80 11.82
CA ILE A 498 17.20 -23.17 10.47
C ILE A 498 17.96 -22.31 9.46
N LEU A 499 18.62 -22.97 8.50
CA LEU A 499 19.41 -22.34 7.45
C LEU A 499 18.83 -22.74 6.08
N ASP A 500 18.01 -21.86 5.48
CA ASP A 500 17.41 -22.12 4.18
C ASP A 500 18.31 -21.60 3.05
N ASP A 501 19.08 -22.51 2.41
CA ASP A 501 20.04 -22.24 1.33
C ASP A 501 21.01 -21.08 1.65
N SER A 502 21.35 -20.95 2.92
CA SER A 502 22.05 -19.77 3.44
C SER A 502 23.57 -19.84 3.37
N THR A 503 24.16 -20.82 2.66
CA THR A 503 25.61 -20.92 2.42
C THR A 503 25.97 -20.88 0.94
N SER A 504 25.00 -20.79 0.04
CA SER A 504 25.21 -20.86 -1.41
C SER A 504 26.07 -19.73 -2.02
N ALA A 505 26.09 -18.55 -1.38
CA ALA A 505 26.89 -17.39 -1.81
C ALA A 505 28.21 -17.25 -1.02
N VAL A 506 28.53 -18.19 -0.13
CA VAL A 506 29.77 -18.22 0.63
C VAL A 506 30.74 -19.20 -0.06
N ASP A 507 32.04 -18.90 -0.05
CA ASP A 507 33.05 -19.80 -0.55
C ASP A 507 33.22 -21.04 0.35
N SER A 508 33.68 -22.15 -0.23
CA SER A 508 33.75 -23.45 0.46
C SER A 508 34.63 -23.46 1.70
N ALA A 509 35.66 -22.61 1.76
CA ALA A 509 36.56 -22.53 2.93
C ALA A 509 35.83 -21.83 4.10
N THR A 510 35.22 -20.69 3.84
CA THR A 510 34.40 -19.95 4.83
C THR A 510 33.21 -20.79 5.31
N GLU A 511 32.55 -21.53 4.39
CA GLU A 511 31.47 -22.45 4.77
C GLU A 511 31.95 -23.55 5.73
N ALA A 512 33.12 -24.12 5.49
CA ALA A 512 33.72 -25.11 6.40
C ALA A 512 34.01 -24.55 7.80
N GLU A 513 34.48 -23.31 7.87
CA GLU A 513 34.74 -22.63 9.15
C GLU A 513 33.41 -22.30 9.90
N ILE A 514 32.40 -21.83 9.21
CA ILE A 514 31.07 -21.60 9.78
C ILE A 514 30.52 -22.90 10.37
N ARG A 515 30.60 -23.99 9.63
CA ARG A 515 30.17 -25.31 10.09
C ARG A 515 30.95 -25.80 11.29
N ARG A 516 32.28 -25.60 11.31
CA ARG A 516 33.11 -25.92 12.46
C ARG A 516 32.66 -25.12 13.68
N SER A 517 32.39 -23.84 13.53
CA SER A 517 31.81 -23.00 14.58
C SER A 517 30.50 -23.56 15.13
N PHE A 518 29.59 -24.07 14.25
CA PHE A 518 28.36 -24.71 14.70
C PHE A 518 28.62 -25.93 15.58
N SER A 519 29.54 -26.81 15.17
CA SER A 519 29.87 -28.01 15.94
C SER A 519 30.57 -27.72 17.28
N GLU A 520 31.31 -26.62 17.40
CA GLU A 520 32.03 -26.23 18.62
C GLU A 520 31.14 -25.41 19.57
N ASN A 521 30.37 -24.46 19.06
CA ASN A 521 29.66 -23.43 19.83
C ASN A 521 28.13 -23.64 19.97
N LEU A 522 27.52 -24.52 19.14
CA LEU A 522 26.08 -24.79 19.12
C LEU A 522 25.77 -26.25 19.47
N LYS A 523 26.49 -26.87 20.42
CA LYS A 523 26.34 -28.30 20.78
C LYS A 523 24.93 -28.66 21.27
N ASP A 524 24.27 -27.72 21.92
CA ASP A 524 22.91 -27.91 22.45
C ASP A 524 21.82 -27.36 21.50
N THR A 525 22.20 -26.85 20.32
CA THR A 525 21.28 -26.32 19.31
C THR A 525 21.04 -27.33 18.21
N THR A 526 19.80 -27.63 17.94
CA THR A 526 19.40 -28.43 16.76
C THR A 526 19.57 -27.57 15.50
N VAL A 527 20.35 -28.05 14.53
CA VAL A 527 20.61 -27.33 13.28
C VAL A 527 19.93 -28.05 12.12
N ILE A 528 19.09 -27.34 11.39
CA ILE A 528 18.43 -27.83 10.17
C ILE A 528 18.90 -26.97 9.00
N ILE A 529 19.59 -27.60 8.04
CA ILE A 529 20.10 -26.90 6.85
C ILE A 529 19.45 -27.43 5.59
N ILE A 530 18.95 -26.52 4.75
CA ILE A 530 18.65 -26.84 3.37
C ILE A 530 19.89 -26.52 2.52
N ALA A 531 20.42 -27.52 1.86
CA ALA A 531 21.60 -27.35 1.04
C ALA A 531 21.37 -27.86 -0.39
N GLN A 532 21.91 -27.10 -1.34
CA GLN A 532 21.95 -27.49 -2.73
C GLN A 532 23.19 -28.34 -3.05
N ARG A 533 24.26 -28.22 -2.24
CA ARG A 533 25.53 -28.96 -2.44
C ARG A 533 25.66 -30.08 -1.41
N ILE A 534 25.78 -31.33 -1.88
CA ILE A 534 25.98 -32.48 -0.99
C ILE A 534 27.33 -32.40 -0.26
N SER A 535 28.36 -31.78 -0.85
CA SER A 535 29.66 -31.54 -0.19
C SER A 535 29.54 -30.78 1.12
N SER A 536 28.52 -29.91 1.25
CA SER A 536 28.25 -29.10 2.44
C SER A 536 27.59 -29.89 3.57
N VAL A 537 26.95 -31.01 3.26
CA VAL A 537 26.08 -31.74 4.20
C VAL A 537 26.47 -33.20 4.47
N ARG A 538 27.53 -33.69 3.81
CA ARG A 538 28.02 -35.06 3.99
C ARG A 538 28.37 -35.46 5.44
N TYR A 539 28.56 -34.47 6.31
CA TYR A 539 28.89 -34.65 7.72
C TYR A 539 27.69 -34.48 8.65
N ALA A 540 26.47 -34.33 8.07
CA ALA A 540 25.25 -34.24 8.86
C ALA A 540 25.00 -35.56 9.59
N ASP A 541 24.47 -35.47 10.82
CA ASP A 541 24.08 -36.67 11.60
C ASP A 541 22.93 -37.40 10.92
N LYS A 542 22.07 -36.65 10.20
CA LYS A 542 20.97 -37.17 9.40
C LYS A 542 20.81 -36.32 8.13
N ILE A 543 20.65 -36.97 7.00
CA ILE A 543 20.28 -36.35 5.73
C ILE A 543 18.89 -36.86 5.34
N VAL A 544 18.00 -35.94 5.00
CA VAL A 544 16.65 -36.20 4.55
C VAL A 544 16.59 -35.87 3.04
N VAL A 545 16.24 -36.86 2.23
CA VAL A 545 16.10 -36.72 0.77
C VAL A 545 14.63 -36.51 0.46
N LEU A 546 14.30 -35.31 -0.03
CA LEU A 546 12.96 -34.98 -0.54
C LEU A 546 12.90 -35.21 -2.06
N ASP A 547 11.89 -35.95 -2.51
CA ASP A 547 11.59 -36.14 -3.90
C ASP A 547 10.11 -35.87 -4.14
N ASP A 548 9.81 -35.04 -5.12
CA ASP A 548 8.50 -34.47 -5.37
C ASP A 548 7.86 -33.89 -4.08
N ASP A 549 6.92 -34.60 -3.47
CA ASP A 549 6.13 -34.12 -2.32
C ASP A 549 6.36 -34.94 -1.03
N HIS A 550 7.29 -35.92 -1.03
CA HIS A 550 7.50 -36.84 0.09
C HIS A 550 8.98 -37.05 0.45
N ILE A 551 9.23 -37.69 1.60
CA ILE A 551 10.57 -38.12 2.02
C ILE A 551 10.89 -39.43 1.33
N ALA A 552 11.83 -39.42 0.38
CA ALA A 552 12.25 -40.61 -0.34
C ALA A 552 13.18 -41.51 0.49
N ALA A 553 14.07 -40.89 1.28
CA ALA A 553 15.00 -41.62 2.17
C ALA A 553 15.52 -40.69 3.29
N GLU A 554 15.92 -41.31 4.42
CA GLU A 554 16.66 -40.63 5.48
C GLU A 554 17.81 -41.55 5.97
N GLY A 555 18.92 -40.95 6.36
CA GLY A 555 20.10 -41.65 6.87
C GLY A 555 21.37 -40.80 6.83
N THR A 556 22.49 -41.38 7.15
CA THR A 556 23.83 -40.79 6.99
C THR A 556 24.27 -40.78 5.52
N HIS A 557 25.31 -40.02 5.21
CA HIS A 557 25.87 -39.97 3.84
C HIS A 557 26.19 -41.37 3.29
N ASP A 558 26.87 -42.20 4.10
CA ASP A 558 27.33 -43.54 3.66
C ASP A 558 26.14 -44.51 3.46
N GLU A 559 25.11 -44.43 4.32
CA GLU A 559 23.88 -45.21 4.19
C GLU A 559 23.11 -44.81 2.92
N LEU A 560 22.95 -43.52 2.66
CA LEU A 560 22.21 -43.05 1.49
C LEU A 560 22.98 -43.31 0.18
N MET A 561 24.30 -43.27 0.19
CA MET A 561 25.12 -43.68 -0.96
C MET A 561 24.94 -45.18 -1.27
N ALA A 562 24.67 -46.00 -0.26
CA ALA A 562 24.44 -47.42 -0.46
C ALA A 562 22.99 -47.74 -0.89
N THR A 563 21.98 -47.00 -0.38
CA THR A 563 20.58 -47.39 -0.45
C THR A 563 19.68 -46.49 -1.32
N CYS A 564 20.05 -45.25 -1.58
CA CYS A 564 19.21 -44.27 -2.25
C CYS A 564 19.78 -43.85 -3.62
N ASP A 565 19.09 -44.26 -4.70
CA ASP A 565 19.52 -43.92 -6.07
C ASP A 565 19.44 -42.43 -6.35
N ILE A 566 18.38 -41.77 -5.89
CA ILE A 566 18.18 -40.32 -6.04
C ILE A 566 19.34 -39.54 -5.41
N TYR A 567 19.74 -39.91 -4.19
CA TYR A 567 20.87 -39.27 -3.51
C TYR A 567 22.18 -39.47 -4.28
N ARG A 568 22.41 -40.67 -4.81
CA ARG A 568 23.58 -41.00 -5.63
C ARG A 568 23.64 -40.20 -6.92
N GLU A 569 22.50 -40.07 -7.62
CA GLU A 569 22.41 -39.25 -8.83
C GLU A 569 22.73 -37.79 -8.57
N ILE A 570 22.16 -37.20 -7.50
CA ILE A 570 22.44 -35.81 -7.12
C ILE A 570 23.95 -35.66 -6.81
N TYR A 571 24.56 -36.59 -6.07
CA TYR A 571 25.97 -36.55 -5.73
C TYR A 571 26.88 -36.67 -6.97
N GLN A 572 26.61 -37.61 -7.86
CA GLN A 572 27.40 -37.84 -9.09
C GLN A 572 27.29 -36.63 -10.04
N SER A 573 26.08 -36.12 -10.27
CA SER A 573 25.88 -34.92 -11.09
C SER A 573 26.63 -33.70 -10.58
N GLN A 574 26.78 -33.56 -9.27
CA GLN A 574 27.55 -32.45 -8.68
C GLN A 574 29.06 -32.66 -8.78
N GLN A 575 29.53 -33.93 -8.76
CA GLN A 575 30.95 -34.23 -8.97
C GLN A 575 31.38 -34.05 -10.44
N GLU A 576 30.57 -34.50 -11.38
CA GLU A 576 30.84 -34.31 -12.83
C GLU A 576 30.88 -32.82 -13.19
N GLY A 577 29.93 -32.01 -12.69
CA GLY A 577 29.94 -30.56 -12.90
C GLY A 577 31.11 -29.81 -12.23
N ALA A 578 31.76 -30.43 -11.25
CA ALA A 578 32.99 -29.88 -10.63
C ALA A 578 34.25 -30.21 -11.43
N ILE A 579 34.27 -31.32 -12.16
CA ILE A 579 35.41 -31.75 -12.99
C ILE A 579 35.45 -30.94 -14.31
N ASP A 580 34.31 -30.62 -14.90
CA ASP A 580 34.24 -29.83 -16.15
C ASP A 580 34.56 -28.33 -15.97
N ASN A 581 34.56 -27.80 -14.75
CA ASN A 581 34.82 -26.37 -14.42
C ASN A 581 36.20 -26.13 -13.75
N GLY A 582 37.08 -27.14 -13.72
CA GLY A 582 38.44 -27.07 -13.12
C GLY A 582 39.54 -26.86 -14.20
#